data_4aa4f1a80e3c9205976e5c34a5843066
#
_entry.id   4aa4f1a80e3c9205976e5c34a5843066
#
_cell.length_a   1.000
_cell.length_b   1.000
_cell.length_c   1.000
_cell.angle_alpha   90.00
_cell.angle_beta   90.00
_cell.angle_gamma   90.00
#
_symmetry.space_group_name_H-M   'P 1'
#
loop_
_entity.id
_entity.type
_entity.pdbx_description
1 polymer ?
#
loop_
_entity_poly.entity_id
_entity_poly.type
_entity_poly.pdbx_seq_one_letter_code
_entity_poly.pdbx_strand_id
1 'polypeptide(L)'
;MDNTQFFYRTATFTRANQQVGLADINNPKNIVPLDEWLGVVVSLADGHHTIQEMISFMSRQYQQTPENLEKTLHSVIERLVDENVIQLSSRITSLPYYLALPIEELDIEKAKKLMLEDNYTN
;
A
#
# COMPACT_ATOMS: atom_id res chain seq x y z
N MET A 1 6.41 -14.01 -10.55
CA MET A 1 6.66 -12.77 -9.78
C MET A 1 7.91 -12.94 -8.94
N ASP A 2 8.75 -11.93 -8.90
CA ASP A 2 10.00 -11.98 -8.15
C ASP A 2 9.76 -11.52 -6.70
N ASN A 3 9.82 -12.46 -5.77
CA ASN A 3 9.55 -12.18 -4.35
C ASN A 3 10.64 -11.37 -3.65
N THR A 4 11.76 -11.12 -4.32
CA THR A 4 12.83 -10.26 -3.77
C THR A 4 12.58 -8.78 -4.05
N GLN A 5 11.54 -8.44 -4.81
CA GLN A 5 11.18 -7.06 -5.06
C GLN A 5 10.50 -6.44 -3.85
N PHE A 6 10.76 -5.14 -3.68
CA PHE A 6 10.07 -4.30 -2.70
C PHE A 6 8.76 -3.80 -3.31
N PHE A 7 7.80 -3.48 -2.47
CA PHE A 7 6.51 -2.95 -2.94
C PHE A 7 6.18 -1.67 -2.16
N TYR A 8 5.60 -0.70 -2.86
CA TYR A 8 5.34 0.62 -2.27
C TYR A 8 4.07 1.24 -2.84
N ARG A 9 3.40 2.04 -2.00
CA ARG A 9 2.16 2.71 -2.38
C ARG A 9 2.43 3.84 -3.36
N THR A 10 1.49 3.98 -4.31
CA THR A 10 1.45 5.11 -5.23
C THR A 10 0.12 5.86 -5.15
N ALA A 11 -0.76 5.46 -4.26
CA ALA A 11 -2.06 6.09 -4.03
C ALA A 11 -2.21 6.45 -2.56
N THR A 12 -2.91 7.56 -2.28
CA THR A 12 -3.25 7.94 -0.90
C THR A 12 -4.29 6.98 -0.33
N PHE A 13 -4.23 6.73 0.97
CA PHE A 13 -5.07 5.72 1.60
C PHE A 13 -5.54 6.18 2.99
N THR A 14 -6.61 5.55 3.45
CA THR A 14 -7.15 5.75 4.79
C THR A 14 -7.06 4.45 5.59
N ARG A 15 -6.84 4.57 6.88
CA ARG A 15 -6.85 3.44 7.80
C ARG A 15 -7.56 3.87 9.08
N ALA A 16 -8.81 3.46 9.22
CA ALA A 16 -9.64 3.81 10.36
C ALA A 16 -10.45 2.60 10.79
N ASN A 17 -10.55 2.36 12.09
CA ASN A 17 -11.33 1.26 12.66
C ASN A 17 -10.91 -0.11 12.09
N GLN A 18 -9.61 -0.31 11.88
CA GLN A 18 -9.02 -1.54 11.33
C GLN A 18 -9.42 -1.82 9.88
N GLN A 19 -9.97 -0.82 9.21
CA GLN A 19 -10.32 -0.94 7.80
C GLN A 19 -9.45 -0.02 6.96
N VAL A 20 -8.93 -0.55 5.85
CA VAL A 20 -8.11 0.20 4.90
C VAL A 20 -8.94 0.49 3.66
N GLY A 21 -8.80 1.68 3.13
CA GLY A 21 -9.45 2.08 1.90
C GLY A 21 -8.59 3.05 1.12
N LEU A 22 -8.95 3.27 -0.14
CA LEU A 22 -8.33 4.31 -0.94
C LEU A 22 -9.10 5.61 -0.75
N ALA A 23 -8.39 6.71 -0.63
CA ALA A 23 -9.01 8.02 -0.42
C ALA A 23 -8.20 9.09 -1.12
N ASP A 24 -8.90 10.06 -1.71
CA ASP A 24 -8.28 11.24 -2.30
C ASP A 24 -8.12 12.30 -1.21
N ILE A 25 -6.92 12.83 -1.06
CA ILE A 25 -6.64 13.85 -0.05
C ILE A 25 -7.47 15.12 -0.25
N ASN A 26 -7.86 15.41 -1.49
CA ASN A 26 -8.69 16.58 -1.83
C ASN A 26 -10.18 16.31 -1.61
N ASN A 27 -10.56 15.05 -1.41
CA ASN A 27 -11.94 14.65 -1.16
C ASN A 27 -11.96 13.45 -0.21
N PRO A 28 -11.56 13.64 1.06
CA PRO A 28 -11.34 12.53 1.99
C PRO A 28 -12.61 11.78 2.39
N LYS A 29 -13.78 12.28 2.03
CA LYS A 29 -15.05 11.58 2.29
C LYS A 29 -15.35 10.52 1.25
N ASN A 30 -14.73 10.58 0.07
CA ASN A 30 -14.88 9.57 -0.97
C ASN A 30 -13.86 8.45 -0.73
N ILE A 31 -14.30 7.44 0.03
CA ILE A 31 -13.46 6.31 0.37
C ILE A 31 -13.89 5.11 -0.46
N VAL A 32 -12.92 4.46 -1.09
CA VAL A 32 -13.13 3.17 -1.75
C VAL A 32 -12.64 2.10 -0.78
N PRO A 33 -13.53 1.39 -0.09
CA PRO A 33 -13.10 0.37 0.87
C PRO A 33 -12.40 -0.78 0.15
N LEU A 34 -11.36 -1.32 0.78
CA LEU A 34 -10.64 -2.47 0.27
C LEU A 34 -11.01 -3.69 1.11
N ASP A 35 -11.06 -4.86 0.48
CA ASP A 35 -11.24 -6.08 1.24
C ASP A 35 -10.01 -6.34 2.11
N GLU A 36 -10.10 -7.33 2.99
CA GLU A 36 -9.06 -7.60 3.98
C GLU A 36 -7.68 -7.81 3.34
N TRP A 37 -7.61 -8.64 2.29
CA TRP A 37 -6.34 -8.96 1.64
C TRP A 37 -5.74 -7.75 0.92
N LEU A 38 -6.55 -7.03 0.15
CA LEU A 38 -6.12 -5.82 -0.53
C LEU A 38 -5.67 -4.76 0.48
N GLY A 39 -6.44 -4.59 1.55
CA GLY A 39 -6.13 -3.62 2.59
C GLY A 39 -4.82 -3.90 3.32
N VAL A 40 -4.56 -5.16 3.65
CA VAL A 40 -3.30 -5.54 4.31
C VAL A 40 -2.10 -5.24 3.42
N VAL A 41 -2.17 -5.60 2.14
CA VAL A 41 -1.06 -5.34 1.22
C VAL A 41 -0.81 -3.84 1.07
N VAL A 42 -1.86 -3.04 0.90
CA VAL A 42 -1.73 -1.58 0.81
C VAL A 42 -1.11 -1.01 2.09
N SER A 43 -1.56 -1.47 3.24
CA SER A 43 -1.05 -1.01 4.53
C SER A 43 0.44 -1.32 4.71
N LEU A 44 0.92 -2.46 4.19
CA LEU A 44 2.31 -2.88 4.31
C LEU A 44 3.22 -2.34 3.19
N ALA A 45 2.65 -1.67 2.19
CA ALA A 45 3.38 -1.24 1.00
C ALA A 45 4.16 0.06 1.26
N ASP A 46 5.16 0.00 2.14
CA ASP A 46 5.97 1.15 2.55
C ASP A 46 7.29 1.30 1.77
N GLY A 47 7.58 0.36 0.87
CA GLY A 47 8.82 0.39 0.09
C GLY A 47 10.04 -0.18 0.80
N HIS A 48 9.90 -0.63 2.04
CA HIS A 48 11.01 -1.13 2.86
C HIS A 48 10.96 -2.64 3.09
N HIS A 49 9.94 -3.32 2.57
CA HIS A 49 9.77 -4.76 2.73
C HIS A 49 9.62 -5.43 1.37
N THR A 50 10.20 -6.63 1.26
CA THR A 50 10.05 -7.45 0.04
C THR A 50 8.74 -8.23 0.09
N ILE A 51 8.33 -8.71 -1.08
CA ILE A 51 7.16 -9.59 -1.19
C ILE A 51 7.38 -10.84 -0.33
N GLN A 52 8.62 -11.39 -0.33
CA GLN A 52 8.94 -12.58 0.48
C GLN A 52 8.78 -12.30 1.97
N GLU A 53 9.22 -11.14 2.43
CA GLU A 53 9.06 -10.75 3.84
C GLU A 53 7.58 -10.64 4.23
N MET A 54 6.76 -10.09 3.33
CA MET A 54 5.32 -10.01 3.55
C MET A 54 4.68 -11.40 3.63
N ILE A 55 5.04 -12.30 2.72
CA ILE A 55 4.52 -13.67 2.72
C ILE A 55 4.86 -14.35 4.04
N SER A 56 6.11 -14.22 4.51
CA SER A 56 6.55 -14.81 5.77
C SER A 56 5.81 -14.24 6.97
N PHE A 57 5.63 -12.92 6.99
CA PHE A 57 4.90 -12.24 8.05
C PHE A 57 3.44 -12.72 8.12
N MET A 58 2.77 -12.75 6.99
CA MET A 58 1.36 -13.14 6.93
C MET A 58 1.16 -14.62 7.18
N SER A 59 2.12 -15.45 6.79
CA SER A 59 2.10 -16.88 7.09
C SER A 59 2.03 -17.11 8.61
N ARG A 60 2.85 -16.38 9.38
CA ARG A 60 2.82 -16.46 10.84
C ARG A 60 1.55 -15.87 11.42
N GLN A 61 1.11 -14.74 10.88
CA GLN A 61 -0.04 -13.99 11.42
C GLN A 61 -1.34 -14.76 11.24
N TYR A 62 -1.52 -15.42 10.10
CA TYR A 62 -2.75 -16.12 9.75
C TYR A 62 -2.64 -17.63 9.83
N GLN A 63 -1.50 -18.16 10.31
CA GLN A 63 -1.27 -19.59 10.51
C GLN A 63 -1.52 -20.40 9.25
N GLN A 64 -1.05 -19.89 8.11
CA GLN A 64 -1.14 -20.57 6.82
C GLN A 64 0.24 -20.87 6.26
N THR A 65 0.31 -21.87 5.36
CA THR A 65 1.58 -22.18 4.72
C THR A 65 1.96 -21.11 3.72
N PRO A 66 3.28 -20.81 3.57
CA PRO A 66 3.71 -19.82 2.58
C PRO A 66 3.25 -20.13 1.16
N GLU A 67 3.21 -21.40 0.76
CA GLU A 67 2.77 -21.78 -0.59
C GLU A 67 1.31 -21.41 -0.85
N ASN A 68 0.43 -21.61 0.14
CA ASN A 68 -0.98 -21.24 0.01
C ASN A 68 -1.17 -19.75 -0.10
N LEU A 69 -0.41 -19.00 0.69
CA LEU A 69 -0.49 -17.53 0.69
C LEU A 69 0.11 -16.93 -0.56
N GLU A 70 1.19 -17.50 -1.09
CA GLU A 70 1.94 -16.92 -2.19
C GLU A 70 1.05 -16.65 -3.41
N LYS A 71 0.24 -17.63 -3.80
CA LYS A 71 -0.65 -17.47 -4.95
C LYS A 71 -1.66 -16.36 -4.72
N THR A 72 -2.27 -16.33 -3.55
CA THR A 72 -3.25 -15.30 -3.21
C THR A 72 -2.61 -13.92 -3.22
N LEU A 73 -1.45 -13.78 -2.58
CA LEU A 73 -0.77 -12.49 -2.49
C LEU A 73 -0.24 -12.02 -3.84
N HIS A 74 0.26 -12.93 -4.68
CA HIS A 74 0.66 -12.57 -6.04
C HIS A 74 -0.51 -12.01 -6.83
N SER A 75 -1.69 -12.63 -6.74
CA SER A 75 -2.90 -12.14 -7.41
C SER A 75 -3.31 -10.76 -6.89
N VAL A 76 -3.25 -10.57 -5.58
CA VAL A 76 -3.57 -9.28 -4.96
C VAL A 76 -2.59 -8.20 -5.42
N ILE A 77 -1.29 -8.49 -5.42
CA ILE A 77 -0.26 -7.55 -5.86
C ILE A 77 -0.46 -7.19 -7.33
N GLU A 78 -0.68 -8.17 -8.20
CA GLU A 78 -0.90 -7.91 -9.62
C GLU A 78 -2.10 -6.99 -9.85
N ARG A 79 -3.18 -7.22 -9.14
CA ARG A 79 -4.37 -6.37 -9.23
C ARG A 79 -4.07 -4.93 -8.78
N LEU A 80 -3.37 -4.77 -7.66
CA LEU A 80 -3.05 -3.44 -7.13
C LEU A 80 -2.06 -2.70 -8.04
N VAL A 81 -1.12 -3.40 -8.66
CA VAL A 81 -0.21 -2.82 -9.66
C VAL A 81 -0.99 -2.37 -10.89
N ASP A 82 -1.89 -3.20 -11.39
CA ASP A 82 -2.70 -2.88 -12.56
C ASP A 82 -3.61 -1.67 -12.31
N GLU A 83 -4.07 -1.49 -11.09
CA GLU A 83 -4.92 -0.35 -10.70
C GLU A 83 -4.11 0.88 -10.26
N ASN A 84 -2.79 0.84 -10.37
CA ASN A 84 -1.88 1.94 -10.00
C ASN A 84 -1.96 2.32 -8.52
N VAL A 85 -2.23 1.36 -7.66
CA VAL A 85 -2.29 1.56 -6.20
C VAL A 85 -0.93 1.32 -5.56
N ILE A 86 -0.19 0.32 -6.07
CA ILE A 86 1.18 0.05 -5.64
C ILE A 86 2.07 -0.16 -6.86
N GLN A 87 3.38 -0.12 -6.63
CA GLN A 87 4.39 -0.45 -7.64
C GLN A 87 5.46 -1.34 -7.02
N LEU A 88 6.23 -1.99 -7.86
CA LEU A 88 7.32 -2.87 -7.45
C LEU A 88 8.66 -2.24 -7.79
N SER A 89 9.67 -2.53 -6.96
CA SER A 89 11.02 -2.00 -7.17
C SER A 89 12.05 -3.05 -6.77
N SER A 90 13.16 -3.07 -7.47
CA SER A 90 14.29 -3.93 -7.11
C SER A 90 15.10 -3.38 -5.94
N ARG A 91 14.78 -2.18 -5.45
CA ARG A 91 15.49 -1.50 -4.37
C ARG A 91 14.53 -0.98 -3.33
N ILE A 92 15.03 -0.77 -2.11
CA ILE A 92 14.30 -0.04 -1.08
C ILE A 92 13.91 1.33 -1.64
N THR A 93 12.65 1.66 -1.48
CA THR A 93 12.07 2.91 -1.98
C THR A 93 11.51 3.71 -0.82
N SER A 94 11.98 4.95 -0.65
CA SER A 94 11.42 5.84 0.36
C SER A 94 10.22 6.57 -0.21
N LEU A 95 9.11 6.51 0.50
CA LEU A 95 7.88 7.18 0.07
C LEU A 95 7.92 8.66 0.37
N PRO A 96 7.32 9.50 -0.50
CA PRO A 96 7.08 10.89 -0.13
C PRO A 96 6.10 10.94 1.05
N TYR A 97 6.13 12.06 1.77
CA TYR A 97 5.36 12.23 3.00
C TYR A 97 3.88 11.86 2.85
N TYR A 98 3.24 12.31 1.76
CA TYR A 98 1.80 12.12 1.55
C TYR A 98 1.41 10.67 1.21
N LEU A 99 2.38 9.79 0.95
CA LEU A 99 2.15 8.36 0.72
C LEU A 99 2.66 7.49 1.88
N ALA A 100 3.41 8.08 2.80
CA ALA A 100 4.05 7.33 3.89
C ALA A 100 3.09 6.95 5.01
N LEU A 101 2.03 7.73 5.20
CA LEU A 101 1.08 7.55 6.29
C LEU A 101 -0.35 7.58 5.76
N PRO A 102 -1.30 6.97 6.49
CA PRO A 102 -2.71 7.13 6.12
C PRO A 102 -3.14 8.58 6.32
N ILE A 103 -4.18 8.98 5.59
CA ILE A 103 -4.66 10.38 5.60
C ILE A 103 -4.92 10.90 7.02
N GLU A 104 -5.42 10.04 7.91
CA GLU A 104 -5.72 10.40 9.30
C GLU A 104 -4.50 10.85 10.09
N GLU A 105 -3.30 10.43 9.68
CA GLU A 105 -2.05 10.76 10.37
C GLU A 105 -1.25 11.84 9.66
N LEU A 106 -1.76 12.37 8.54
CA LEU A 106 -1.08 13.40 7.76
C LEU A 106 -1.45 14.81 8.23
N ASP A 107 -0.48 15.71 8.15
CA ASP A 107 -0.75 17.15 8.10
C ASP A 107 -1.23 17.43 6.67
N ILE A 108 -2.53 17.64 6.51
CA ILE A 108 -3.16 17.73 5.18
C ILE A 108 -2.61 18.92 4.37
N GLU A 109 -2.41 20.06 5.00
CA GLU A 109 -1.88 21.24 4.30
C GLU A 109 -0.46 20.98 3.78
N LYS A 110 0.38 20.38 4.62
CA LYS A 110 1.74 19.99 4.23
C LYS A 110 1.72 18.96 3.10
N ALA A 111 0.84 17.96 3.21
CA ALA A 111 0.72 16.92 2.20
C ALA A 111 0.32 17.51 0.85
N LYS A 112 -0.70 18.39 0.83
CA LYS A 112 -1.15 19.04 -0.41
C LYS A 112 -0.06 19.88 -1.04
N LYS A 113 0.71 20.62 -0.23
CA LYS A 113 1.82 21.43 -0.72
C LYS A 113 2.88 20.57 -1.40
N LEU A 114 3.27 19.47 -0.76
CA LEU A 114 4.29 18.56 -1.31
C LEU A 114 3.79 17.86 -2.57
N MET A 115 2.51 17.50 -2.64
CA MET A 115 1.92 16.92 -3.84
C MET A 115 2.01 17.88 -5.03
N LEU A 116 1.76 19.17 -4.80
CA LEU A 116 1.89 20.19 -5.83
C LEU A 116 3.34 20.34 -6.29
N GLU A 117 4.28 20.36 -5.36
CA GLU A 117 5.71 20.47 -5.68
C GLU A 117 6.20 19.30 -6.51
N ASP A 118 5.67 18.09 -6.25
CA ASP A 118 6.06 16.87 -6.94
C ASP A 118 5.24 16.60 -8.20
N ASN A 119 4.29 17.46 -8.53
CA ASN A 119 3.34 17.25 -9.62
C ASN A 119 2.59 15.90 -9.50
N TYR A 120 2.30 15.51 -8.26
CA TYR A 120 1.59 14.26 -8.00
C TYR A 120 0.10 14.45 -8.26
N THR A 121 -0.48 13.53 -9.02
CA THR A 121 -1.93 13.48 -9.26
C THR A 121 -2.43 12.07 -8.96
N ASN A 122 -3.54 11.99 -8.23
CA ASN A 122 -4.18 10.71 -7.97
C ASN A 122 -4.84 10.15 -9.23
#